data_0f529d63b97ee9dc6a8ba0bbd7f53178
#
_entry.id   0f529d63b97ee9dc6a8ba0bbd7f53178
#
_cell.length_a   1.000
_cell.length_b   1.000
_cell.length_c   1.000
_cell.angle_alpha   90.00
_cell.angle_beta   90.00
_cell.angle_gamma   90.00
#
_symmetry.space_group_name_H-M   'P 1'
#
loop_
_entity.id
_entity.type
_entity.pdbx_description
1 polymer ?
#
loop_
_entity_poly.entity_id
_entity_poly.type
_entity_poly.pdbx_seq_one_letter_code
_entity_poly.pdbx_strand_id
1 'polypeptide(L)'
;MKYKITIDHSKCNGCDKCIQICKNNVLRKINGKVHLLNDINCNSLGDCIHVCPMNAISLQPKLKEVCIGDDCFENISELYNWPVQLMNVSCDNIYLEDSDLLIAATCSAYAYANFHQDFIRDHVVLITCLKNDLKHHVIEKIKNIFESVNFNSVSVITVNSSCCLSLLDVVKEALKLSGKEYEIHEKIIRKDGEVFE
;
A
#
# COMPACT_ATOMS: atom_id res chain seq x y z
N MET A 1 -0.20 10.17 1.69
CA MET A 1 -0.81 9.16 2.59
C MET A 1 -2.17 9.66 3.07
N LYS A 2 -3.25 8.93 2.79
CA LYS A 2 -4.64 9.28 3.18
C LYS A 2 -4.94 9.03 4.67
N TYR A 3 -4.11 8.27 5.39
CA TYR A 3 -4.35 7.86 6.77
C TYR A 3 -3.28 8.36 7.73
N LYS A 4 -3.68 8.65 8.95
CA LYS A 4 -2.79 8.92 10.09
C LYS A 4 -3.12 7.97 11.23
N ILE A 5 -2.12 7.61 12.02
CA ILE A 5 -2.32 6.88 13.25
C ILE A 5 -2.89 7.82 14.31
N THR A 6 -3.97 7.39 14.93
CA THR A 6 -4.60 8.08 16.07
C THR A 6 -4.55 7.18 17.30
N ILE A 7 -4.23 7.76 18.45
CA ILE A 7 -4.11 7.04 19.71
C ILE A 7 -5.22 7.50 20.65
N ASP A 8 -6.08 6.56 21.02
CA ASP A 8 -7.09 6.77 22.05
C ASP A 8 -6.44 6.67 23.43
N HIS A 9 -6.20 7.81 24.05
CA HIS A 9 -5.56 7.89 25.36
C HIS A 9 -6.43 7.34 26.48
N SER A 10 -7.74 7.22 26.30
CA SER A 10 -8.62 6.59 27.29
C SER A 10 -8.37 5.09 27.40
N LYS A 11 -8.06 4.44 26.29
CA LYS A 11 -7.73 3.01 26.19
C LYS A 11 -6.26 2.71 26.42
N CYS A 12 -5.36 3.62 26.08
CA CYS A 12 -3.92 3.41 26.19
C CYS A 12 -3.50 3.19 27.64
N ASN A 13 -2.84 2.07 27.94
CA ASN A 13 -2.28 1.76 29.26
C ASN A 13 -0.77 2.05 29.39
N GLY A 14 -0.14 2.58 28.34
CA GLY A 14 1.28 2.94 28.34
C GLY A 14 2.24 1.74 28.38
N CYS A 15 1.89 0.61 27.80
CA CYS A 15 2.69 -0.63 27.82
C CYS A 15 3.95 -0.60 26.92
N ASP A 16 4.16 0.45 26.15
CA ASP A 16 5.32 0.72 25.29
C ASP A 16 5.55 -0.23 24.10
N LYS A 17 4.72 -1.27 23.88
CA LYS A 17 4.86 -2.23 22.78
C LYS A 17 4.88 -1.55 21.41
N CYS A 18 4.02 -0.56 21.20
CA CYS A 18 3.95 0.21 19.94
C CYS A 18 5.19 1.08 19.70
N ILE A 19 5.84 1.56 20.78
CA ILE A 19 7.10 2.32 20.68
C ILE A 19 8.22 1.40 20.20
N GLN A 20 8.31 0.19 20.76
CA GLN A 20 9.37 -0.77 20.45
C GLN A 20 9.33 -1.24 18.99
N ILE A 21 8.15 -1.38 18.40
CA ILE A 21 7.98 -1.82 17.01
C ILE A 21 8.12 -0.67 16.00
N CYS A 22 8.02 0.59 16.45
CA CYS A 22 8.03 1.75 15.57
C CYS A 22 9.43 2.01 15.01
N LYS A 23 9.70 1.54 13.77
CA LYS A 23 10.99 1.73 13.10
C LYS A 23 11.37 3.20 12.89
N ASN A 24 10.39 4.10 12.81
CA ASN A 24 10.60 5.52 12.58
C ASN A 24 10.71 6.34 13.88
N ASN A 25 10.60 5.71 15.05
CA ASN A 25 10.71 6.34 16.37
C ASN A 25 9.80 7.57 16.55
N VAL A 26 8.62 7.57 15.93
CA VAL A 26 7.67 8.69 15.99
C VAL A 26 6.72 8.61 17.19
N LEU A 27 6.75 7.51 17.93
CA LEU A 27 5.94 7.30 19.15
C LEU A 27 6.80 7.51 20.39
N ARG A 28 6.25 8.21 21.38
CA ARG A 28 6.91 8.42 22.66
C ARG A 28 5.91 8.39 23.81
N LYS A 29 6.36 7.94 24.99
CA LYS A 29 5.57 7.98 26.21
C LYS A 29 5.69 9.35 26.88
N ILE A 30 4.55 9.97 27.16
CA ILE A 30 4.42 11.24 27.87
C ILE A 30 3.31 11.05 28.91
N ASN A 31 3.59 11.35 30.18
CA ASN A 31 2.64 11.21 31.30
C ASN A 31 1.94 9.84 31.35
N GLY A 32 2.70 8.76 31.11
CA GLY A 32 2.20 7.39 31.19
C GLY A 32 1.37 6.93 29.97
N LYS A 33 1.19 7.75 28.97
CA LYS A 33 0.47 7.44 27.73
C LYS A 33 1.39 7.59 26.51
N VAL A 34 1.09 6.85 25.45
CA VAL A 34 1.86 6.96 24.21
C VAL A 34 1.30 8.09 23.34
N HIS A 35 2.17 8.90 22.77
CA HIS A 35 1.86 10.01 21.89
C HIS A 35 2.60 9.87 20.57
N LEU A 36 1.95 10.28 19.49
CA LEU A 36 2.56 10.46 18.18
C LEU A 36 3.21 11.85 18.13
N LEU A 37 4.55 11.90 18.04
CA LEU A 37 5.28 13.17 18.06
C LEU A 37 5.31 13.87 16.70
N ASN A 38 5.36 13.07 15.63
CA ASN A 38 5.48 13.60 14.29
C ASN A 38 4.75 12.67 13.31
N ASP A 39 3.65 13.15 12.76
CA ASP A 39 2.84 12.39 11.79
C ASP A 39 3.45 12.40 10.37
N ILE A 40 4.34 13.36 10.06
CA ILE A 40 5.03 13.44 8.76
C ILE A 40 6.01 12.27 8.61
N ASN A 41 6.70 11.90 9.67
CA ASN A 41 7.67 10.80 9.67
C ASN A 41 7.02 9.43 9.94
N CYS A 42 5.74 9.38 10.24
CA CYS A 42 4.98 8.14 10.36
C CYS A 42 4.72 7.59 8.94
N ASN A 43 5.25 6.39 8.68
CA ASN A 43 5.03 5.71 7.39
C ASN A 43 3.65 5.02 7.29
N SER A 44 2.85 5.10 8.37
CA SER A 44 1.50 4.51 8.47
C SER A 44 1.44 3.01 8.13
N LEU A 45 2.51 2.25 8.36
CA LEU A 45 2.56 0.79 8.14
C LEU A 45 1.60 0.00 9.04
N GLY A 46 1.20 0.59 10.18
CA GLY A 46 0.24 -0.03 11.09
C GLY A 46 0.79 -1.07 12.05
N ASP A 47 2.07 -1.41 12.01
CA ASP A 47 2.69 -2.40 12.91
C ASP A 47 2.35 -2.13 14.39
N CYS A 48 2.24 -0.84 14.77
CA CYS A 48 1.88 -0.43 16.13
C CYS A 48 0.42 -0.75 16.50
N ILE A 49 -0.48 -0.95 15.52
CA ILE A 49 -1.89 -1.28 15.74
C ILE A 49 -1.99 -2.73 16.20
N HIS A 50 -1.35 -3.64 15.46
CA HIS A 50 -1.38 -5.08 15.74
C HIS A 50 -0.80 -5.46 17.10
N VAL A 51 0.22 -4.73 17.56
CA VAL A 51 0.86 -5.03 18.85
C VAL A 51 0.16 -4.38 20.06
N CYS A 52 -0.87 -3.56 19.82
CA CYS A 52 -1.56 -2.85 20.89
C CYS A 52 -2.59 -3.76 21.59
N PRO A 53 -2.32 -4.24 22.84
CA PRO A 53 -3.24 -5.15 23.53
C PRO A 53 -4.55 -4.48 23.97
N MET A 54 -4.58 -3.15 23.93
CA MET A 54 -5.74 -2.35 24.34
C MET A 54 -6.57 -1.85 23.15
N ASN A 55 -6.19 -2.18 21.92
CA ASN A 55 -6.80 -1.63 20.70
C ASN A 55 -6.94 -0.10 20.76
N ALA A 56 -5.92 0.56 21.35
CA ALA A 56 -5.91 2.01 21.53
C ALA A 56 -5.41 2.78 20.30
N ILE A 57 -4.91 2.08 19.28
CA ILE A 57 -4.34 2.70 18.08
C ILE A 57 -5.22 2.34 16.90
N SER A 58 -5.57 3.34 16.10
CA SER A 58 -6.38 3.19 14.89
C SER A 58 -5.84 4.05 13.75
N LEU A 59 -6.21 3.70 12.52
CA LEU A 59 -5.99 4.53 11.35
C LEU A 59 -7.21 5.44 11.15
N GLN A 60 -6.95 6.69 10.90
CA GLN A 60 -7.98 7.65 10.51
C GLN A 60 -7.61 8.29 9.17
N PRO A 61 -8.57 8.57 8.30
CA PRO A 61 -8.32 9.31 7.08
C PRO A 61 -7.62 10.64 7.40
N LYS A 62 -6.57 10.94 6.67
CA LYS A 62 -5.91 12.25 6.75
C LYS A 62 -6.66 13.17 5.81
N LEU A 63 -7.56 13.99 6.34
CA LEU A 63 -8.17 15.06 5.56
C LEU A 63 -7.06 16.05 5.18
N LYS A 64 -6.74 16.12 3.91
CA LYS A 64 -5.82 17.12 3.36
C LYS A 64 -6.61 18.14 2.57
N GLU A 65 -6.81 19.27 3.14
CA GLU A 65 -7.03 20.51 2.39
C GLU A 65 -5.69 21.24 2.36
N VAL A 66 -5.06 21.32 1.20
CA VAL A 66 -3.94 22.24 0.97
C VAL A 66 -4.51 23.43 0.26
N CYS A 67 -4.88 24.45 1.03
CA CYS A 67 -5.32 25.72 0.49
C CYS A 67 -4.12 26.68 0.45
N ILE A 68 -3.87 27.27 -0.72
CA ILE A 68 -2.92 28.39 -0.89
C ILE A 68 -3.75 29.61 -1.29
N GLY A 69 -4.05 30.48 -0.33
CA GLY A 69 -5.02 31.56 -0.51
C GLY A 69 -6.46 31.04 -0.58
N ASP A 70 -7.28 31.61 -1.45
CA ASP A 70 -8.68 31.20 -1.65
C ASP A 70 -8.84 29.99 -2.59
N ASP A 71 -7.74 29.49 -3.18
CA ASP A 71 -7.72 28.36 -4.08
C ASP A 71 -7.27 27.08 -3.34
N CYS A 72 -8.16 26.11 -3.24
CA CYS A 72 -7.85 24.76 -2.75
C CYS A 72 -7.45 23.88 -3.95
N PHE A 73 -6.18 23.51 -4.05
CA PHE A 73 -5.68 22.63 -5.11
C PHE A 73 -5.78 21.17 -4.69
N GLU A 74 -6.49 20.37 -5.49
CA GLU A 74 -6.65 18.92 -5.33
C GLU A 74 -5.49 18.10 -5.95
N ASN A 75 -4.27 18.61 -5.95
CA ASN A 75 -3.10 17.82 -6.37
C ASN A 75 -2.56 16.97 -5.21
N ILE A 76 -3.42 16.14 -4.63
CA ILE A 76 -3.07 15.24 -3.53
C ILE A 76 -2.72 13.88 -4.14
N SER A 77 -1.61 13.29 -3.67
CA SER A 77 -1.32 11.89 -3.98
C SER A 77 -2.50 11.01 -3.55
N GLU A 78 -3.01 10.20 -4.47
CA GLU A 78 -4.07 9.23 -4.20
C GLU A 78 -3.55 8.00 -3.44
N LEU A 79 -2.23 7.90 -3.26
CA LEU A 79 -1.59 6.80 -2.55
C LEU A 79 -1.89 6.84 -1.06
N TYR A 80 -2.39 5.73 -0.50
CA TYR A 80 -2.67 5.61 0.93
C TYR A 80 -1.94 4.47 1.64
N ASN A 81 -1.27 3.58 0.92
CA ASN A 81 -0.41 2.57 1.51
C ASN A 81 1.08 2.91 1.32
N TRP A 82 1.89 2.47 2.28
CA TRP A 82 3.35 2.56 2.22
C TRP A 82 3.97 1.44 3.05
N PRO A 83 5.01 0.76 2.54
CA PRO A 83 5.69 0.94 1.26
C PRO A 83 4.84 0.48 0.07
N VAL A 84 5.22 0.90 -1.16
CA VAL A 84 4.58 0.46 -2.40
C VAL A 84 5.37 -0.64 -3.09
N GLN A 85 6.68 -0.73 -2.84
CA GLN A 85 7.53 -1.78 -3.41
C GLN A 85 7.11 -3.14 -2.86
N LEU A 86 6.70 -4.05 -3.75
CA LEU A 86 6.18 -5.38 -3.42
C LEU A 86 7.06 -6.13 -2.42
N MET A 87 8.38 -6.13 -2.66
CA MET A 87 9.34 -6.87 -1.83
C MET A 87 9.49 -6.30 -0.42
N ASN A 88 9.07 -5.05 -0.19
CA ASN A 88 9.17 -4.36 1.10
C ASN A 88 7.87 -4.38 1.92
N VAL A 89 6.77 -4.85 1.33
CA VAL A 89 5.45 -4.92 2.01
C VAL A 89 5.38 -6.21 2.83
N SER A 90 4.91 -6.15 4.07
CA SER A 90 4.60 -7.36 4.84
C SER A 90 3.34 -8.02 4.28
N CYS A 91 3.29 -9.37 4.29
CA CYS A 91 2.13 -10.11 3.78
C CYS A 91 0.88 -9.92 4.64
N ASP A 92 1.05 -9.55 5.91
CA ASP A 92 0.01 -9.25 6.89
C ASP A 92 -0.21 -7.73 7.08
N ASN A 93 0.17 -6.93 6.09
CA ASN A 93 0.00 -5.48 6.16
C ASN A 93 -1.50 -5.14 6.18
N ILE A 94 -1.90 -4.31 7.15
CA ILE A 94 -3.31 -3.95 7.43
C ILE A 94 -4.05 -3.28 6.27
N TYR A 95 -3.34 -2.74 5.30
CA TYR A 95 -3.96 -2.12 4.12
C TYR A 95 -4.39 -3.14 3.08
N LEU A 96 -3.91 -4.38 3.18
CA LEU A 96 -4.16 -5.42 2.18
C LEU A 96 -5.54 -6.07 2.34
N GLU A 97 -5.97 -6.34 3.58
CA GLU A 97 -7.23 -7.04 3.84
C GLU A 97 -8.44 -6.26 3.33
N ASP A 98 -9.34 -6.95 2.63
CA ASP A 98 -10.58 -6.40 2.05
C ASP A 98 -10.35 -5.18 1.14
N SER A 99 -9.19 -5.10 0.48
CA SER A 99 -8.83 -4.00 -0.41
C SER A 99 -9.02 -4.34 -1.88
N ASP A 100 -9.07 -3.30 -2.73
CA ASP A 100 -8.86 -3.41 -4.16
C ASP A 100 -7.36 -3.36 -4.43
N LEU A 101 -6.78 -4.50 -4.85
CA LEU A 101 -5.34 -4.63 -5.05
C LEU A 101 -4.93 -4.20 -6.46
N LEU A 102 -3.97 -3.29 -6.55
CA LEU A 102 -3.28 -2.94 -7.79
C LEU A 102 -1.84 -3.45 -7.77
N ILE A 103 -1.49 -4.36 -8.66
CA ILE A 103 -0.10 -4.76 -8.92
C ILE A 103 0.37 -4.10 -10.22
N ALA A 104 1.32 -3.18 -10.13
CA ALA A 104 1.75 -2.41 -11.28
C ALA A 104 3.24 -2.60 -11.58
N ALA A 105 3.60 -2.63 -12.87
CA ALA A 105 4.98 -2.50 -13.27
C ALA A 105 5.51 -1.12 -12.85
N THR A 106 6.71 -1.05 -12.30
CA THR A 106 7.29 0.20 -11.76
C THR A 106 7.27 1.36 -12.78
N CYS A 107 7.37 1.06 -14.08
CA CYS A 107 7.36 2.08 -15.13
C CYS A 107 5.97 2.63 -15.47
N SER A 108 4.89 2.00 -15.02
CA SER A 108 3.51 2.33 -15.43
C SER A 108 3.12 3.75 -15.04
N ALA A 109 3.46 4.17 -13.82
CA ALA A 109 3.16 5.51 -13.32
C ALA A 109 3.88 6.64 -14.10
N TYR A 110 5.00 6.33 -14.73
CA TYR A 110 5.75 7.29 -15.55
C TYR A 110 5.25 7.34 -17.00
N ALA A 111 4.60 6.27 -17.46
CA ALA A 111 4.10 6.17 -18.82
C ALA A 111 2.70 6.80 -18.98
N TYR A 112 1.92 6.95 -17.89
CA TYR A 112 0.55 7.43 -17.93
C TYR A 112 0.34 8.62 -16.98
N ALA A 113 -0.06 9.77 -17.55
CA ALA A 113 -0.13 11.04 -16.81
C ALA A 113 -1.16 11.02 -15.66
N ASN A 114 -2.32 10.38 -15.86
CA ASN A 114 -3.40 10.34 -14.86
C ASN A 114 -3.32 9.10 -13.94
N PHE A 115 -2.14 8.49 -13.80
CA PHE A 115 -1.98 7.22 -13.09
C PHE A 115 -2.53 7.27 -11.65
N HIS A 116 -2.36 8.38 -10.95
CA HIS A 116 -2.89 8.56 -9.59
C HIS A 116 -4.42 8.54 -9.54
N GLN A 117 -5.06 9.22 -10.50
CA GLN A 117 -6.51 9.38 -10.48
C GLN A 117 -7.22 8.12 -10.98
N ASP A 118 -6.67 7.46 -12.00
CA ASP A 118 -7.36 6.38 -12.70
C ASP A 118 -7.01 4.99 -12.13
N PHE A 119 -5.84 4.85 -11.48
CA PHE A 119 -5.36 3.55 -11.03
C PHE A 119 -4.98 3.48 -9.54
N ILE A 120 -4.44 4.55 -8.95
CA ILE A 120 -4.07 4.53 -7.52
C ILE A 120 -5.27 4.81 -6.63
N ARG A 121 -6.19 5.66 -7.08
CA ARG A 121 -7.37 6.01 -6.30
C ARG A 121 -8.14 4.75 -5.90
N ASP A 122 -8.42 4.66 -4.60
CA ASP A 122 -9.16 3.58 -3.96
C ASP A 122 -8.51 2.18 -4.03
N HIS A 123 -7.25 2.08 -4.48
CA HIS A 123 -6.50 0.83 -4.52
C HIS A 123 -5.35 0.80 -3.52
N VAL A 124 -5.05 -0.38 -3.01
CA VAL A 124 -3.73 -0.68 -2.41
C VAL A 124 -2.76 -1.00 -3.53
N VAL A 125 -1.67 -0.26 -3.59
CA VAL A 125 -0.73 -0.31 -4.71
C VAL A 125 0.54 -1.06 -4.34
N LEU A 126 0.87 -2.08 -5.11
CA LEU A 126 2.14 -2.80 -5.05
C LEU A 126 2.85 -2.68 -6.40
N ILE A 127 4.10 -2.23 -6.38
CA ILE A 127 4.90 -2.11 -7.61
C ILE A 127 6.06 -3.07 -7.61
N THR A 128 6.41 -3.59 -8.78
CA THR A 128 7.58 -4.46 -8.99
C THR A 128 8.17 -4.29 -10.38
N CYS A 129 9.43 -4.66 -10.55
CA CYS A 129 10.13 -4.67 -11.83
C CYS A 129 10.86 -6.01 -12.01
N LEU A 130 10.38 -6.87 -12.91
CA LEU A 130 10.97 -8.18 -13.17
C LEU A 130 12.39 -8.16 -13.78
N LYS A 131 12.92 -6.98 -14.09
CA LYS A 131 14.33 -6.79 -14.43
C LYS A 131 15.22 -6.64 -13.20
N ASN A 132 14.67 -6.10 -12.12
CA ASN A 132 15.40 -5.83 -10.88
C ASN A 132 15.10 -6.91 -9.82
N ASP A 133 13.86 -7.40 -9.82
CA ASP A 133 13.40 -8.40 -8.87
C ASP A 133 13.45 -9.81 -9.50
N LEU A 134 13.98 -10.78 -8.79
CA LEU A 134 14.02 -12.16 -9.28
C LEU A 134 12.60 -12.73 -9.40
N LYS A 135 12.23 -13.21 -10.59
CA LYS A 135 10.88 -13.68 -10.93
C LYS A 135 10.30 -14.64 -9.89
N HIS A 136 11.08 -15.62 -9.44
CA HIS A 136 10.62 -16.62 -8.45
C HIS A 136 10.34 -16.01 -7.07
N HIS A 137 11.12 -15.00 -6.64
CA HIS A 137 10.85 -14.27 -5.40
C HIS A 137 9.56 -13.44 -5.50
N VAL A 138 9.30 -12.84 -6.67
CA VAL A 138 8.07 -12.09 -6.92
C VAL A 138 6.85 -13.01 -6.87
N ILE A 139 6.92 -14.18 -7.51
CA ILE A 139 5.87 -15.21 -7.47
C ILE A 139 5.60 -15.63 -6.02
N GLU A 140 6.64 -16.00 -5.29
CA GLU A 140 6.52 -16.44 -3.90
C GLU A 140 5.92 -15.34 -3.01
N LYS A 141 6.35 -14.10 -3.19
CA LYS A 141 5.85 -12.95 -2.43
C LYS A 141 4.37 -12.69 -2.68
N ILE A 142 3.94 -12.67 -3.95
CA ILE A 142 2.53 -12.47 -4.32
C ILE A 142 1.68 -13.65 -3.82
N LYS A 143 2.16 -14.88 -3.99
CA LYS A 143 1.51 -16.08 -3.44
C LYS A 143 1.25 -15.94 -1.94
N ASN A 144 2.29 -15.60 -1.16
CA ASN A 144 2.18 -15.45 0.28
C ASN A 144 1.19 -14.33 0.68
N ILE A 145 1.13 -13.24 -0.08
CA ILE A 145 0.13 -12.18 0.10
C ILE A 145 -1.28 -12.73 -0.15
N PHE A 146 -1.51 -13.44 -1.25
CA PHE A 146 -2.82 -14.03 -1.55
C PHE A 146 -3.26 -15.07 -0.49
N GLU A 147 -2.31 -15.82 0.08
CA GLU A 147 -2.61 -16.77 1.16
C GLU A 147 -2.96 -16.09 2.48
N SER A 148 -2.37 -14.91 2.75
CA SER A 148 -2.48 -14.24 4.05
C SER A 148 -3.74 -13.40 4.21
N VAL A 149 -4.27 -12.82 3.11
CA VAL A 149 -5.37 -11.85 3.13
C VAL A 149 -6.35 -12.09 1.98
N ASN A 150 -7.55 -11.49 2.08
CA ASN A 150 -8.54 -11.50 1.01
C ASN A 150 -8.63 -10.12 0.34
N PHE A 151 -8.98 -10.11 -0.95
CA PHE A 151 -9.12 -8.90 -1.75
C PHE A 151 -10.52 -8.80 -2.33
N ASN A 152 -11.03 -7.58 -2.51
CA ASN A 152 -12.28 -7.32 -3.24
C ASN A 152 -12.07 -7.47 -4.74
N SER A 153 -10.94 -6.97 -5.24
CA SER A 153 -10.54 -7.08 -6.65
C SER A 153 -9.02 -7.13 -6.80
N VAL A 154 -8.55 -7.64 -7.95
CA VAL A 154 -7.12 -7.69 -8.30
C VAL A 154 -6.93 -7.11 -9.70
N SER A 155 -6.17 -6.03 -9.79
CA SER A 155 -5.81 -5.37 -11.03
C SER A 155 -4.31 -5.49 -11.31
N VAL A 156 -3.95 -5.72 -12.57
CA VAL A 156 -2.56 -5.77 -13.01
C VAL A 156 -2.32 -4.76 -14.12
N ILE A 157 -1.38 -3.84 -13.88
CA ILE A 157 -1.03 -2.80 -14.86
C ILE A 157 0.40 -2.99 -15.34
N THR A 158 0.54 -3.10 -16.65
CA THR A 158 1.83 -3.26 -17.32
C THR A 158 2.07 -2.14 -18.33
N VAL A 159 3.32 -2.01 -18.76
CA VAL A 159 3.66 -1.18 -19.93
C VAL A 159 3.90 -2.12 -21.11
N ASN A 160 3.48 -1.71 -22.31
CA ASN A 160 3.76 -2.45 -23.55
C ASN A 160 5.27 -2.47 -23.83
N SER A 161 5.96 -3.32 -23.09
CA SER A 161 7.39 -3.57 -23.16
C SER A 161 7.67 -5.02 -22.77
N SER A 162 8.58 -5.66 -23.48
CA SER A 162 8.92 -7.08 -23.26
C SER A 162 9.32 -7.41 -21.82
N CYS A 163 9.84 -6.44 -21.06
CA CYS A 163 10.20 -6.64 -19.67
C CYS A 163 9.02 -6.52 -18.70
N CYS A 164 7.90 -5.90 -19.11
CA CYS A 164 6.75 -5.64 -18.23
C CYS A 164 5.59 -6.62 -18.49
N LEU A 165 5.38 -7.04 -19.73
CA LEU A 165 4.24 -7.89 -20.12
C LEU A 165 4.19 -9.23 -19.37
N SER A 166 5.34 -9.78 -18.98
CA SER A 166 5.41 -11.03 -18.20
C SER A 166 4.93 -10.89 -16.75
N LEU A 167 4.63 -9.68 -16.28
CA LEU A 167 4.11 -9.48 -14.92
C LEU A 167 2.74 -10.13 -14.73
N LEU A 168 1.88 -10.08 -15.73
CA LEU A 168 0.58 -10.74 -15.68
C LEU A 168 0.72 -12.25 -15.48
N ASP A 169 1.63 -12.89 -16.23
CA ASP A 169 1.89 -14.33 -16.11
C ASP A 169 2.39 -14.68 -14.70
N VAL A 170 3.24 -13.82 -14.14
CA VAL A 170 3.75 -13.97 -12.76
C VAL A 170 2.63 -13.90 -11.73
N VAL A 171 1.71 -12.95 -11.88
CA VAL A 171 0.56 -12.81 -10.96
C VAL A 171 -0.39 -13.99 -11.09
N LYS A 172 -0.70 -14.44 -12.33
CA LYS A 172 -1.53 -15.63 -12.58
C LYS A 172 -0.91 -16.90 -12.00
N GLU A 173 0.41 -17.06 -12.14
CA GLU A 173 1.14 -18.20 -11.56
C GLU A 173 1.07 -18.18 -10.03
N ALA A 174 1.30 -17.01 -9.42
CA ALA A 174 1.21 -16.85 -7.97
C ALA A 174 -0.19 -17.11 -7.44
N LEU A 175 -1.23 -16.62 -8.14
CA LEU A 175 -2.62 -16.85 -7.79
C LEU A 175 -2.95 -18.35 -7.84
N LYS A 176 -2.56 -19.05 -8.91
CA LYS A 176 -2.74 -20.50 -9.03
C LYS A 176 -2.07 -21.26 -7.88
N LEU A 177 -0.85 -20.85 -7.49
CA LEU A 177 -0.10 -21.50 -6.41
C LEU A 177 -0.69 -21.23 -5.02
N SER A 178 -1.39 -20.11 -4.83
CA SER A 178 -2.04 -19.77 -3.56
C SER A 178 -3.34 -20.55 -3.32
N GLY A 179 -3.91 -21.18 -4.35
CA GLY A 179 -5.21 -21.85 -4.28
C GLY A 179 -6.41 -20.92 -4.15
N LYS A 180 -6.19 -19.59 -4.28
CA LYS A 180 -7.27 -18.60 -4.32
C LYS A 180 -7.76 -18.38 -5.75
N GLU A 181 -8.96 -17.85 -5.89
CA GLU A 181 -9.58 -17.54 -7.17
C GLU A 181 -9.98 -16.06 -7.16
N TYR A 182 -9.36 -15.26 -8.06
CA TYR A 182 -9.71 -13.88 -8.33
C TYR A 182 -9.78 -13.67 -9.84
N GLU A 183 -10.74 -12.88 -10.29
CA GLU A 183 -10.70 -12.30 -11.63
C GLU A 183 -9.62 -11.22 -11.66
N ILE A 184 -8.69 -11.32 -12.63
CA ILE A 184 -7.61 -10.36 -12.78
C ILE A 184 -8.00 -9.36 -13.88
N HIS A 185 -8.13 -8.09 -13.50
CA HIS A 185 -8.35 -7.00 -14.43
C HIS A 185 -7.02 -6.50 -14.98
N GLU A 186 -6.74 -6.79 -16.25
CA GLU A 186 -5.50 -6.34 -16.91
C GLU A 186 -5.69 -5.01 -17.62
N LYS A 187 -4.69 -4.13 -17.51
CA LYS A 187 -4.56 -2.93 -18.34
C LYS A 187 -3.12 -2.80 -18.81
N ILE A 188 -2.95 -2.48 -20.09
CA ILE A 188 -1.64 -2.29 -20.71
C ILE A 188 -1.48 -0.84 -21.13
N ILE A 189 -0.46 -0.17 -20.62
CA ILE A 189 -0.14 1.21 -20.97
C ILE A 189 0.91 1.20 -22.10
N ARG A 190 0.62 1.90 -23.18
CA ARG A 190 1.61 2.17 -24.23
C ARG A 190 2.58 3.26 -23.82
N LYS A 191 3.73 3.30 -24.48
CA LYS A 191 4.77 4.32 -24.23
C LYS A 191 4.33 5.76 -24.58
N ASP A 192 3.28 5.89 -25.39
CA ASP A 192 2.64 7.17 -25.74
C ASP A 192 1.53 7.58 -24.76
N GLY A 193 1.26 6.76 -23.74
CA GLY A 193 0.27 7.04 -22.70
C GLY A 193 -1.14 6.51 -23.01
N GLU A 194 -1.36 5.80 -24.11
CA GLU A 194 -2.65 5.14 -24.34
C GLU A 194 -2.79 3.89 -23.47
N VAL A 195 -4.02 3.61 -23.00
CA VAL A 195 -4.37 2.46 -22.16
C VAL A 195 -5.25 1.49 -22.96
N PHE A 196 -4.92 0.21 -22.89
CA PHE A 196 -5.69 -0.90 -23.49
C PHE A 196 -6.16 -1.88 -22.42
N GLU A 197 -7.25 -2.56 -22.74
CA GLU A 197 -7.71 -3.75 -22.03
C GLU A 197 -7.12 -5.01 -22.66
#